data_9eb5a76953004c033f132acb71fbfae4
#
_entry.id   9eb5a76953004c033f132acb71fbfae4
#
_cell.length_a   1.000
_cell.length_b   1.000
_cell.length_c   1.000
_cell.angle_alpha   90.00
_cell.angle_beta   90.00
_cell.angle_gamma   90.00
#
_symmetry.space_group_name_H-M   'P 1'
#
loop_
_entity.id
_entity.type
_entity.pdbx_description
1 polymer ?
#
loop_
_entity_poly.entity_id
_entity_poly.type
_entity_poly.pdbx_seq_one_letter_code
_entity_poly.pdbx_strand_id
1 'polypeptide(L)'
;YICVVSTKSYESFMNLGNVIQYDTKFISGEPILEKIAMIIERLLYSVFYFPGASIKKGLFLQNGEVATIPVILTLLALCFCVLSVIENSEKRVPKLCMGIIIFNLTLHGIVGYNLVNSSIMAINFSFAVIILLAYFTKALRKNEKNMYNIFLSLLLVTIVISNVNGFIEILNIGIKSYPV
;
A
#
# COMPACT_ATOMS: atom_id res chain seq x y z
N TYR A 1 -8.02 -30.44 16.74
CA TYR A 1 -7.30 -29.40 15.99
C TYR A 1 -8.21 -28.22 15.65
N ILE A 2 -9.44 -28.47 15.18
CA ILE A 2 -10.45 -27.42 14.84
C ILE A 2 -10.87 -26.63 16.09
N CYS A 3 -11.06 -27.28 17.25
CA CYS A 3 -11.41 -26.60 18.50
C CYS A 3 -10.29 -25.66 19.00
N VAL A 4 -9.01 -26.05 18.87
CA VAL A 4 -7.88 -25.22 19.31
C VAL A 4 -7.71 -23.98 18.41
N VAL A 5 -7.95 -24.11 17.10
CA VAL A 5 -7.91 -23.00 16.16
C VAL A 5 -9.08 -22.04 16.44
N SER A 6 -10.27 -22.55 16.75
CA SER A 6 -11.45 -21.72 17.03
C SER A 6 -11.32 -20.94 18.34
N THR A 7 -10.77 -21.53 19.41
CA THR A 7 -10.54 -20.84 20.68
C THR A 7 -9.49 -19.74 20.55
N LYS A 8 -8.36 -20.02 19.87
CA LYS A 8 -7.34 -18.97 19.62
C LYS A 8 -7.89 -17.84 18.75
N SER A 9 -8.70 -18.16 17.75
CA SER A 9 -9.34 -17.15 16.90
C SER A 9 -10.34 -16.30 17.69
N TYR A 10 -11.10 -16.91 18.61
CA TYR A 10 -12.02 -16.21 19.50
C TYR A 10 -11.29 -15.29 20.48
N GLU A 11 -10.22 -15.77 21.12
CA GLU A 11 -9.39 -14.96 22.03
C GLU A 11 -8.73 -13.80 21.26
N SER A 12 -8.25 -14.03 20.05
CA SER A 12 -7.70 -12.96 19.20
C SER A 12 -8.77 -11.93 18.85
N PHE A 13 -9.99 -12.36 18.57
CA PHE A 13 -11.11 -11.47 18.29
C PHE A 13 -11.52 -10.66 19.52
N MET A 14 -11.59 -11.28 20.69
CA MET A 14 -11.90 -10.59 21.95
C MET A 14 -10.82 -9.59 22.36
N ASN A 15 -9.56 -9.87 21.99
CA ASN A 15 -8.43 -8.97 22.22
C ASN A 15 -8.23 -7.91 21.10
N LEU A 16 -9.11 -7.88 20.11
CA LEU A 16 -8.99 -6.97 18.95
C LEU A 16 -8.90 -5.50 19.38
N GLY A 17 -9.65 -5.11 20.40
CA GLY A 17 -9.59 -3.76 20.97
C GLY A 17 -8.20 -3.39 21.49
N ASN A 18 -7.54 -4.30 22.19
CA ASN A 18 -6.18 -4.12 22.71
C ASN A 18 -5.15 -4.07 21.57
N VAL A 19 -5.32 -4.91 20.54
CA VAL A 19 -4.46 -4.93 19.36
C VAL A 19 -4.59 -3.61 18.59
N ILE A 20 -5.81 -3.15 18.35
CA ILE A 20 -6.05 -1.86 17.67
C ILE A 20 -5.44 -0.72 18.48
N GLN A 21 -5.63 -0.71 19.80
CA GLN A 21 -5.07 0.32 20.68
C GLN A 21 -3.53 0.31 20.65
N TYR A 22 -2.91 -0.86 20.62
CA TYR A 22 -1.46 -1.00 20.51
C TYR A 22 -0.95 -0.48 19.17
N ASP A 23 -1.57 -0.90 18.07
CA ASP A 23 -1.15 -0.54 16.73
C ASP A 23 -1.40 0.94 16.40
N THR A 24 -2.43 1.55 16.99
CA THR A 24 -2.72 2.99 16.82
C THR A 24 -1.95 3.88 17.78
N LYS A 25 -1.34 3.32 18.84
CA LYS A 25 -0.59 4.08 19.85
C LYS A 25 0.51 4.98 19.25
N PHE A 26 1.17 4.50 18.21
CA PHE A 26 2.25 5.23 17.55
C PHE A 26 1.78 6.43 16.72
N ILE A 27 0.46 6.54 16.48
CA ILE A 27 -0.14 7.57 15.61
C ILE A 27 -1.11 8.47 16.37
N SER A 28 -1.63 8.01 17.52
CA SER A 28 -2.71 8.71 18.24
C SER A 28 -2.32 10.09 18.78
N GLY A 29 -1.04 10.36 18.98
CA GLY A 29 -0.53 11.64 19.47
C GLY A 29 -0.05 12.60 18.38
N GLU A 30 0.06 12.15 17.12
CA GLU A 30 0.63 12.94 16.04
C GLU A 30 -0.34 13.99 15.49
N PRO A 31 0.14 15.17 15.06
CA PRO A 31 -0.64 16.18 14.37
C PRO A 31 -1.27 15.63 13.08
N ILE A 32 -2.43 16.18 12.68
CA ILE A 32 -3.16 15.73 11.49
C ILE A 32 -2.29 15.78 10.23
N LEU A 33 -1.46 16.81 10.08
CA LEU A 33 -0.56 16.96 8.93
C LEU A 33 0.48 15.84 8.86
N GLU A 34 1.04 15.43 10.00
CA GLU A 34 2.00 14.32 10.05
C GLU A 34 1.33 12.98 9.75
N LYS A 35 0.09 12.79 10.20
CA LYS A 35 -0.72 11.61 9.82
C LYS A 35 -0.96 11.55 8.31
N ILE A 36 -1.33 12.66 7.69
CA ILE A 36 -1.52 12.73 6.23
C ILE A 36 -0.20 12.45 5.51
N ALA A 37 0.91 13.01 5.97
CA ALA A 37 2.23 12.73 5.40
C ALA A 37 2.57 11.23 5.49
N MET A 38 2.36 10.61 6.65
CA MET A 38 2.57 9.17 6.84
C MET A 38 1.67 8.31 5.94
N ILE A 39 0.42 8.70 5.70
CA ILE A 39 -0.47 8.00 4.77
C ILE A 39 0.09 8.06 3.35
N ILE A 40 0.51 9.24 2.92
CA ILE A 40 1.05 9.45 1.57
C ILE A 40 2.38 8.70 1.42
N GLU A 41 3.31 8.93 2.32
CA GLU A 41 4.68 8.42 2.23
C GLU A 41 4.77 6.91 2.46
N ARG A 42 3.95 6.36 3.34
CA ARG A 42 4.04 4.95 3.70
C ARG A 42 2.99 4.11 3.01
N LEU A 43 1.71 4.43 3.19
CA LEU A 43 0.63 3.59 2.70
C LEU A 43 0.47 3.68 1.18
N LEU A 44 0.38 4.89 0.63
CA LEU A 44 0.21 5.07 -0.82
C LEU A 44 1.46 4.69 -1.60
N TYR A 45 2.64 5.04 -1.10
CA TYR A 45 3.90 4.61 -1.71
C TYR A 45 3.99 3.08 -1.79
N SER A 46 3.64 2.40 -0.71
CA SER A 46 3.72 0.93 -0.62
C SER A 46 2.74 0.18 -1.51
N VAL A 47 1.81 0.86 -2.20
CA VAL A 47 0.91 0.20 -3.17
C VAL A 47 1.71 -0.46 -4.30
N PHE A 48 2.78 0.18 -4.74
CA PHE A 48 3.60 -0.27 -5.86
C PHE A 48 5.07 -0.43 -5.51
N TYR A 49 5.56 0.31 -4.52
CA TYR A 49 6.98 0.42 -4.24
C TYR A 49 7.31 -0.15 -2.86
N PHE A 50 8.44 -0.82 -2.80
CA PHE A 50 8.97 -1.24 -1.51
C PHE A 50 9.64 -0.04 -0.83
N PRO A 51 9.17 0.42 0.33
CA PRO A 51 9.86 1.44 1.11
C PRO A 51 11.17 0.83 1.61
N GLY A 52 12.26 1.59 1.55
CA GLY A 52 13.56 1.16 2.06
C GLY A 52 13.47 0.64 3.50
N ALA A 53 14.44 -0.15 3.89
CA ALA A 53 14.47 -0.81 5.19
C ALA A 53 15.68 -0.36 6.01
N SER A 54 15.52 -0.26 7.32
CA SER A 54 16.62 -0.04 8.25
C SER A 54 16.49 -0.93 9.48
N ILE A 55 17.62 -1.30 10.09
CA ILE A 55 17.62 -1.99 11.38
C ILE A 55 18.01 -0.98 12.45
N LYS A 56 17.08 -0.69 13.38
CA LYS A 56 17.38 0.11 14.57
C LYS A 56 17.11 -0.73 15.82
N LYS A 57 18.11 -0.88 16.68
CA LYS A 57 18.02 -1.66 17.93
C LYS A 57 17.54 -3.09 17.73
N GLY A 58 17.96 -3.76 16.64
CA GLY A 58 17.53 -5.13 16.31
C GLY A 58 16.12 -5.26 15.74
N LEU A 59 15.40 -4.15 15.54
CA LEU A 59 14.09 -4.13 14.91
C LEU A 59 14.22 -3.69 13.45
N PHE A 60 13.56 -4.46 12.59
CA PHE A 60 13.39 -4.11 11.18
C PHE A 60 12.36 -3.00 11.06
N LEU A 61 12.78 -1.84 10.56
CA LEU A 61 11.92 -0.68 10.37
C LEU A 61 11.89 -0.31 8.88
N GLN A 62 10.70 -0.06 8.36
CA GLN A 62 10.49 0.48 7.02
C GLN A 62 10.61 2.02 7.09
N ASN A 63 11.81 2.54 6.87
CA ASN A 63 12.12 3.97 6.98
C ASN A 63 12.94 4.48 5.80
N GLY A 64 12.69 3.95 4.59
CA GLY A 64 13.36 4.43 3.39
C GLY A 64 12.90 5.84 3.01
N GLU A 65 13.79 6.58 2.37
CA GLU A 65 13.42 7.85 1.75
C GLU A 65 12.41 7.60 0.63
N VAL A 66 11.31 8.32 0.70
CA VAL A 66 10.25 8.23 -0.31
C VAL A 66 10.56 9.18 -1.45
N ALA A 67 10.83 8.64 -2.62
CA ALA A 67 11.09 9.44 -3.81
C ALA A 67 9.82 10.13 -4.32
N THR A 68 9.91 11.40 -4.68
CA THR A 68 8.77 12.23 -5.10
C THR A 68 8.09 11.70 -6.37
N ILE A 69 8.87 11.25 -7.36
CA ILE A 69 8.32 10.75 -8.63
C ILE A 69 7.41 9.53 -8.43
N PRO A 70 7.82 8.46 -7.71
CA PRO A 70 6.94 7.36 -7.34
C PRO A 70 5.64 7.77 -6.66
N VAL A 71 5.68 8.73 -5.74
CA VAL A 71 4.46 9.24 -5.07
C VAL A 71 3.51 9.88 -6.08
N ILE A 72 4.01 10.74 -6.96
CA ILE A 72 3.19 11.38 -8.01
C ILE A 72 2.57 10.33 -8.92
N LEU A 73 3.34 9.34 -9.38
CA LEU A 73 2.82 8.27 -10.23
C LEU A 73 1.76 7.42 -9.51
N THR A 74 1.93 7.14 -8.22
CA THR A 74 0.91 6.44 -7.43
C THR A 74 -0.37 7.25 -7.29
N LEU A 75 -0.28 8.54 -7.01
CA LEU A 75 -1.45 9.42 -6.93
C LEU A 75 -2.18 9.50 -8.27
N LEU A 76 -1.45 9.62 -9.38
CA LEU A 76 -2.04 9.56 -10.73
C LEU A 76 -2.72 8.21 -11.00
N ALA A 77 -2.10 7.10 -10.59
CA ALA A 77 -2.71 5.78 -10.72
C ALA A 77 -4.03 5.68 -9.93
N LEU A 78 -4.08 6.23 -8.73
CA LEU A 78 -5.32 6.28 -7.93
C LEU A 78 -6.38 7.18 -8.57
N CYS A 79 -6.00 8.30 -9.18
CA CYS A 79 -6.92 9.11 -9.97
C CYS A 79 -7.52 8.30 -11.14
N PHE A 80 -6.70 7.55 -11.87
CA PHE A 80 -7.20 6.65 -12.92
C PHE A 80 -8.09 5.53 -12.38
N CYS A 81 -7.86 5.05 -11.16
CA CYS A 81 -8.78 4.11 -10.51
C CYS A 81 -10.16 4.73 -10.28
N VAL A 82 -10.23 5.98 -9.82
CA VAL A 82 -11.51 6.69 -9.65
C VAL A 82 -12.21 6.86 -11.00
N LEU A 83 -11.49 7.34 -12.02
CA LEU A 83 -12.03 7.47 -13.38
C LEU A 83 -12.51 6.13 -13.93
N SER A 84 -11.78 5.05 -13.66
CA SER A 84 -12.18 3.69 -14.05
C SER A 84 -13.54 3.29 -13.50
N VAL A 85 -13.85 3.65 -12.26
CA VAL A 85 -15.16 3.36 -11.65
C VAL A 85 -16.26 4.21 -12.27
N ILE A 86 -15.99 5.50 -12.52
CA ILE A 86 -16.95 6.40 -13.16
C ILE A 86 -17.32 5.90 -14.56
N GLU A 87 -16.32 5.61 -15.39
CA GLU A 87 -16.49 5.14 -16.76
C GLU A 87 -17.11 3.73 -16.87
N ASN A 88 -16.97 2.91 -15.84
CA ASN A 88 -17.51 1.57 -15.78
C ASN A 88 -18.56 1.43 -14.66
N SER A 89 -19.34 2.47 -14.43
CA SER A 89 -20.29 2.56 -13.30
C SER A 89 -21.36 1.45 -13.30
N GLU A 90 -21.68 0.87 -14.45
CA GLU A 90 -22.62 -0.25 -14.55
C GLU A 90 -22.03 -1.60 -14.12
N LYS A 91 -20.71 -1.71 -14.04
CA LYS A 91 -20.02 -2.97 -13.74
C LYS A 91 -19.79 -3.15 -12.24
N ARG A 92 -20.02 -4.37 -11.75
CA ARG A 92 -19.86 -4.71 -10.32
C ARG A 92 -18.40 -4.76 -9.88
N VAL A 93 -17.49 -5.29 -10.73
CA VAL A 93 -16.09 -5.50 -10.38
C VAL A 93 -15.36 -4.18 -10.04
N PRO A 94 -15.42 -3.09 -10.85
CA PRO A 94 -14.80 -1.82 -10.48
C PRO A 94 -15.32 -1.26 -9.15
N LYS A 95 -16.64 -1.36 -8.89
CA LYS A 95 -17.23 -0.90 -7.61
C LYS A 95 -16.69 -1.69 -6.43
N LEU A 96 -16.60 -3.03 -6.56
CA LEU A 96 -16.04 -3.89 -5.52
C LEU A 96 -14.56 -3.55 -5.24
N CYS A 97 -13.75 -3.41 -6.29
CA CYS A 97 -12.35 -3.05 -6.16
C CYS A 97 -12.18 -1.69 -5.46
N MET A 98 -12.98 -0.70 -5.83
CA MET A 98 -12.96 0.60 -5.16
C MET A 98 -13.39 0.50 -3.70
N GLY A 99 -14.40 -0.32 -3.39
CA GLY A 99 -14.81 -0.59 -2.01
C GLY A 99 -13.68 -1.19 -1.17
N ILE A 100 -12.91 -2.12 -1.73
CA ILE A 100 -11.72 -2.70 -1.08
C ILE A 100 -10.66 -1.62 -0.82
N ILE A 101 -10.39 -0.76 -1.79
CA ILE A 101 -9.42 0.34 -1.64
C ILE A 101 -9.87 1.30 -0.54
N ILE A 102 -11.13 1.78 -0.59
CA ILE A 102 -11.68 2.71 0.39
C ILE A 102 -11.64 2.10 1.80
N PHE A 103 -12.05 0.83 1.93
CA PHE A 103 -12.02 0.14 3.22
C PHE A 103 -10.60 0.09 3.81
N ASN A 104 -9.61 -0.31 3.01
CA ASN A 104 -8.23 -0.38 3.48
C ASN A 104 -7.64 1.00 3.79
N LEU A 105 -7.90 2.02 2.95
CA LEU A 105 -7.46 3.39 3.21
C LEU A 105 -8.11 3.95 4.47
N THR A 106 -9.37 3.64 4.74
CA THR A 106 -10.05 4.03 5.98
C THR A 106 -9.43 3.33 7.19
N LEU A 107 -9.25 2.02 7.11
CA LEU A 107 -8.71 1.22 8.21
C LEU A 107 -7.27 1.63 8.55
N HIS A 108 -6.40 1.70 7.57
CA HIS A 108 -4.98 1.99 7.78
C HIS A 108 -4.68 3.50 7.86
N GLY A 109 -5.39 4.31 7.08
CA GLY A 109 -5.17 5.76 7.04
C GLY A 109 -5.89 6.51 8.16
N ILE A 110 -7.22 6.35 8.28
CA ILE A 110 -8.01 7.11 9.27
C ILE A 110 -7.90 6.49 10.66
N VAL A 111 -8.11 5.17 10.79
CA VAL A 111 -7.99 4.47 12.08
C VAL A 111 -6.53 4.35 12.49
N GLY A 112 -5.59 4.35 11.52
CA GLY A 112 -4.15 4.25 11.78
C GLY A 112 -3.70 2.82 12.13
N TYR A 113 -4.53 1.82 11.84
CA TYR A 113 -4.21 0.43 12.14
C TYR A 113 -2.95 -0.01 11.37
N ASN A 114 -1.90 -0.33 12.12
CA ASN A 114 -0.62 -0.86 11.61
C ASN A 114 0.02 -0.03 10.47
N LEU A 115 -0.14 1.29 10.50
CA LEU A 115 0.41 2.19 9.47
C LEU A 115 1.95 2.16 9.44
N VAL A 116 2.59 1.75 10.53
CA VAL A 116 4.07 1.58 10.62
C VAL A 116 4.56 0.47 9.69
N ASN A 117 3.76 -0.57 9.45
CA ASN A 117 4.06 -1.70 8.56
C ASN A 117 3.25 -1.61 7.26
N SER A 118 3.13 -0.44 6.70
CA SER A 118 2.25 -0.12 5.58
C SER A 118 2.48 -0.95 4.32
N SER A 119 3.70 -1.42 4.05
CA SER A 119 3.98 -2.24 2.88
C SER A 119 3.28 -3.61 2.94
N ILE A 120 3.15 -4.20 4.13
CA ILE A 120 2.39 -5.44 4.31
C ILE A 120 0.90 -5.17 4.10
N MET A 121 0.41 -4.03 4.60
CA MET A 121 -1.01 -3.67 4.49
C MET A 121 -1.41 -3.27 3.06
N ALA A 122 -0.50 -2.64 2.31
CA ALA A 122 -0.75 -2.24 0.93
C ALA A 122 -1.02 -3.44 0.00
N ILE A 123 -0.44 -4.61 0.27
CA ILE A 123 -0.67 -5.86 -0.48
C ILE A 123 -2.17 -6.21 -0.50
N ASN A 124 -2.90 -5.90 0.58
CA ASN A 124 -4.32 -6.23 0.70
C ASN A 124 -5.20 -5.54 -0.35
N PHE A 125 -4.77 -4.44 -0.95
CA PHE A 125 -5.57 -3.72 -1.94
C PHE A 125 -4.81 -3.34 -3.23
N SER A 126 -3.51 -3.56 -3.33
CA SER A 126 -2.73 -3.28 -4.54
C SER A 126 -3.27 -4.02 -5.76
N PHE A 127 -3.74 -5.27 -5.60
CA PHE A 127 -4.39 -6.01 -6.68
C PHE A 127 -5.66 -5.31 -7.19
N ALA A 128 -6.45 -4.68 -6.31
CA ALA A 128 -7.65 -3.96 -6.70
C ALA A 128 -7.30 -2.71 -7.53
N VAL A 129 -6.19 -2.02 -7.19
CA VAL A 129 -5.64 -0.92 -8.00
C VAL A 129 -5.27 -1.41 -9.39
N ILE A 130 -4.55 -2.53 -9.52
CA ILE A 130 -4.16 -3.11 -10.81
C ILE A 130 -5.38 -3.46 -11.66
N ILE A 131 -6.40 -4.07 -11.06
CA ILE A 131 -7.65 -4.40 -11.75
C ILE A 131 -8.33 -3.13 -12.27
N LEU A 132 -8.42 -2.08 -11.47
CA LEU A 132 -9.03 -0.81 -11.88
C LEU A 132 -8.26 -0.14 -13.01
N LEU A 133 -6.93 -0.13 -12.96
CA LEU A 133 -6.10 0.37 -14.05
C LEU A 133 -6.35 -0.42 -15.35
N ALA A 134 -6.48 -1.75 -15.27
CA ALA A 134 -6.83 -2.58 -16.42
C ALA A 134 -8.25 -2.30 -16.94
N TYR A 135 -9.22 -2.02 -16.09
CA TYR A 135 -10.57 -1.63 -16.51
C TYR A 135 -10.59 -0.27 -17.21
N PHE A 136 -9.77 0.68 -16.76
CA PHE A 136 -9.68 2.01 -17.36
C PHE A 136 -9.22 1.94 -18.84
N THR A 137 -8.33 1.02 -19.19
CA THR A 137 -7.89 0.84 -20.59
C THR A 137 -9.03 0.55 -21.56
N LYS A 138 -10.12 -0.07 -21.08
CA LYS A 138 -11.29 -0.41 -21.91
C LYS A 138 -12.18 0.79 -22.20
N ALA A 139 -12.15 1.81 -21.36
CA ALA A 139 -12.94 3.03 -21.49
C ALA A 139 -12.28 4.06 -22.43
N LEU A 140 -10.96 3.96 -22.61
CA LEU A 140 -10.18 4.94 -23.35
C LEU A 140 -10.34 4.83 -24.88
N ARG A 141 -10.38 5.99 -25.55
CA ARG A 141 -10.30 6.10 -27.02
C ARG A 141 -8.88 5.80 -27.52
N LYS A 142 -8.74 5.51 -28.80
CA LYS A 142 -7.46 5.10 -29.40
C LYS A 142 -6.29 6.07 -29.09
N ASN A 143 -6.52 7.37 -29.20
CA ASN A 143 -5.48 8.39 -28.94
C ASN A 143 -5.12 8.49 -27.43
N GLU A 144 -6.09 8.36 -26.58
CA GLU A 144 -5.93 8.40 -25.11
C GLU A 144 -5.17 7.16 -24.61
N LYS A 145 -5.37 6.00 -25.24
CA LYS A 145 -4.67 4.76 -24.93
C LYS A 145 -3.16 4.90 -25.05
N ASN A 146 -2.68 5.64 -26.05
CA ASN A 146 -1.23 5.81 -26.23
C ASN A 146 -0.61 6.58 -25.06
N MET A 147 -1.22 7.68 -24.64
CA MET A 147 -0.75 8.44 -23.48
C MET A 147 -0.84 7.61 -22.20
N TYR A 148 -1.92 6.87 -22.02
CA TYR A 148 -2.10 6.00 -20.85
C TYR A 148 -1.08 4.85 -20.85
N ASN A 149 -0.76 4.26 -21.99
CA ASN A 149 0.26 3.22 -22.08
C ASN A 149 1.66 3.78 -21.75
N ILE A 150 1.97 5.02 -22.16
CA ILE A 150 3.22 5.70 -21.77
C ILE A 150 3.25 5.85 -20.23
N PHE A 151 2.16 6.31 -19.62
CA PHE A 151 2.05 6.39 -18.17
C PHE A 151 2.27 5.03 -17.49
N LEU A 152 1.60 3.96 -17.95
CA LEU A 152 1.77 2.61 -17.41
C LEU A 152 3.20 2.10 -17.57
N SER A 153 3.85 2.41 -18.70
CA SER A 153 5.24 2.04 -18.91
C SER A 153 6.19 2.76 -17.97
N LEU A 154 5.99 4.06 -17.75
CA LEU A 154 6.76 4.83 -16.77
C LEU A 154 6.54 4.31 -15.35
N LEU A 155 5.29 4.03 -14.99
CA LEU A 155 4.95 3.44 -13.70
C LEU A 155 5.67 2.09 -13.51
N LEU A 156 5.62 1.22 -14.51
CA LEU A 156 6.27 -0.10 -14.45
C LEU A 156 7.80 0.03 -14.31
N VAL A 157 8.44 0.90 -15.09
CA VAL A 157 9.89 1.11 -15.02
C VAL A 157 10.29 1.62 -13.63
N THR A 158 9.57 2.59 -13.09
CA THR A 158 9.86 3.09 -11.75
C THR A 158 9.63 2.05 -10.66
N ILE A 159 8.59 1.22 -10.78
CA ILE A 159 8.34 0.09 -9.87
C ILE A 159 9.52 -0.88 -9.89
N VAL A 160 9.98 -1.29 -11.07
CA VAL A 160 11.10 -2.24 -11.20
C VAL A 160 12.37 -1.66 -10.58
N ILE A 161 12.74 -0.42 -10.93
CA ILE A 161 13.96 0.22 -10.41
C ILE A 161 13.88 0.35 -8.87
N SER A 162 12.78 0.88 -8.36
CA SER A 162 12.62 1.10 -6.92
C SER A 162 12.62 -0.21 -6.12
N ASN A 163 11.89 -1.22 -6.60
CA ASN A 163 11.81 -2.50 -5.88
C ASN A 163 13.11 -3.30 -5.94
N VAL A 164 13.85 -3.25 -7.06
CA VAL A 164 15.19 -3.85 -7.15
C VAL A 164 16.15 -3.17 -6.19
N ASN A 165 16.17 -1.85 -6.14
CA ASN A 165 17.00 -1.10 -5.20
C ASN A 165 16.65 -1.43 -3.74
N GLY A 166 15.36 -1.46 -3.40
CA GLY A 166 14.91 -1.84 -2.05
C GLY A 166 15.31 -3.28 -1.69
N PHE A 167 15.24 -4.21 -2.63
CA PHE A 167 15.67 -5.58 -2.42
C PHE A 167 17.19 -5.68 -2.17
N ILE A 168 18.01 -4.96 -2.96
CA ILE A 168 19.47 -4.89 -2.75
C ILE A 168 19.79 -4.32 -1.37
N GLU A 169 19.08 -3.28 -0.95
CA GLU A 169 19.24 -2.68 0.38
C GLU A 169 18.99 -3.70 1.49
N ILE A 170 17.89 -4.46 1.41
CA ILE A 170 17.60 -5.54 2.38
C ILE A 170 18.70 -6.59 2.40
N LEU A 171 19.17 -7.04 1.24
CA LEU A 171 20.26 -8.01 1.16
C LEU A 171 21.52 -7.49 1.84
N ASN A 172 21.89 -6.24 1.58
CA ASN A 172 23.07 -5.61 2.19
C ASN A 172 22.94 -5.50 3.72
N ILE A 173 21.73 -5.18 4.22
CA ILE A 173 21.45 -5.16 5.64
C ILE A 173 21.56 -6.56 6.23
N GLY A 174 21.00 -7.58 5.55
CA GLY A 174 21.10 -8.97 5.97
C GLY A 174 22.55 -9.47 6.08
N ILE A 175 23.36 -9.25 5.05
CA ILE A 175 24.77 -9.63 5.03
C ILE A 175 25.58 -8.94 6.16
N LYS A 176 25.33 -7.66 6.42
CA LYS A 176 26.00 -6.93 7.50
C LYS A 176 25.58 -7.39 8.89
N SER A 177 24.33 -7.81 9.05
CA SER A 177 23.77 -8.21 10.34
C SER A 177 24.09 -9.66 10.71
N TYR A 178 24.32 -10.50 9.70
CA TYR A 178 24.64 -11.92 9.85
C TYR A 178 25.88 -12.27 8.99
N PRO A 179 27.09 -11.80 9.41
CA PRO A 179 28.31 -12.17 8.69
C PRO A 179 28.50 -13.69 8.79
N VAL A 180 28.62 -14.35 7.64
CA VAL A 180 28.92 -15.78 7.53
C VAL A 180 30.38 -16.02 7.83
#